data_bf3fe4deb8ae12d61b0cadf1fd3b53eb
#
_entry.id   bf3fe4deb8ae12d61b0cadf1fd3b53eb
#
_cell.length_a   1.000
_cell.length_b   1.000
_cell.length_c   1.000
_cell.angle_alpha   90.00
_cell.angle_beta   90.00
_cell.angle_gamma   90.00
#
_symmetry.space_group_name_H-M   'P 1'
#
loop_
_entity.id
_entity.type
_entity.pdbx_description
1 polymer ?
#
loop_
_entity_poly.entity_id
_entity_poly.type
_entity_poly.pdbx_seq_one_letter_code
_entity_poly.pdbx_strand_id
1 'polypeptide(L)'
;MSIYMPQKDFHINYKENTIQHSIYHFHNVYEMTFFLSGSRTYLLNNSNTLIMPQNAILIKPFTYHSTQGSSGVSRYVIMFSKEFLKKYFSEKTISILLTCFDKSPLDFSKSNDEILQIIEKIYLSDEQNDEFAIAYNLGYLLFSLSSVPSCKNSSIDSASPKISNELMEKIFTFINNNISEIKTIEQIASFANISQSYLSAIFKQSTGLSIMQYVNSIRINFAAKRLVYTNDSISHISADCGFDSPNYFCNTFKKSEGLTPSQFRKINNKK
;
A
#
# COMPACT_ATOMS: atom_id res chain seq x y z
N MET A 1 2.97 -9.76 -9.50
CA MET A 1 2.14 -8.78 -8.76
C MET A 1 2.43 -9.00 -7.28
N SER A 2 3.33 -8.22 -6.67
CA SER A 2 3.73 -8.48 -5.29
C SER A 2 3.04 -7.48 -4.35
N ILE A 3 2.40 -7.97 -3.31
CA ILE A 3 1.97 -7.15 -2.18
C ILE A 3 3.14 -7.07 -1.22
N TYR A 4 3.66 -5.89 -1.02
CA TYR A 4 4.60 -5.63 0.06
C TYR A 4 3.79 -5.45 1.34
N MET A 5 3.87 -6.41 2.26
CA MET A 5 3.42 -6.22 3.63
C MET A 5 4.67 -6.00 4.48
N PRO A 6 4.89 -4.80 5.02
CA PRO A 6 5.97 -4.61 5.98
C PRO A 6 5.74 -5.54 7.18
N GLN A 7 6.78 -6.23 7.61
CA GLN A 7 6.74 -7.10 8.81
C GLN A 7 6.64 -6.27 10.10
N LYS A 8 6.92 -4.97 10.02
CA LYS A 8 6.87 -4.02 11.13
C LYS A 8 5.71 -3.04 10.91
N ASP A 9 5.13 -2.54 11.99
CA ASP A 9 4.09 -1.52 11.99
C ASP A 9 4.57 -0.16 11.46
N PHE A 10 5.89 0.04 11.43
CA PHE A 10 6.58 1.20 10.90
C PHE A 10 7.83 0.77 10.10
N HIS A 11 8.13 1.49 9.03
CA HIS A 11 9.33 1.31 8.23
C HIS A 11 9.69 2.61 7.50
N ILE A 12 10.97 2.97 7.51
CA ILE A 12 11.53 4.05 6.68
C ILE A 12 12.72 3.53 5.89
N ASN A 13 12.87 4.00 4.66
CA ASN A 13 13.97 3.61 3.80
C ASN A 13 14.37 4.77 2.87
N TYR A 14 15.68 5.01 2.76
CA TYR A 14 16.25 5.85 1.73
C TYR A 14 16.58 4.99 0.50
N LYS A 15 16.15 5.41 -0.66
CA LYS A 15 16.39 4.71 -1.93
C LYS A 15 17.07 5.65 -2.91
N GLU A 16 18.20 5.21 -3.44
CA GLU A 16 18.98 5.93 -4.43
C GLU A 16 19.17 5.10 -5.69
N ASN A 17 19.15 5.74 -6.85
CA ASN A 17 19.45 5.16 -8.17
C ASN A 17 18.72 3.85 -8.52
N THR A 18 17.57 3.59 -7.91
CA THR A 18 16.82 2.37 -8.17
C THR A 18 16.03 2.47 -9.48
N ILE A 19 16.42 1.63 -10.48
CA ILE A 19 15.54 1.29 -11.61
C ILE A 19 14.55 0.26 -11.07
N GLN A 20 13.42 0.71 -10.55
CA GLN A 20 12.34 -0.19 -10.19
C GLN A 20 11.06 0.25 -10.91
N HIS A 21 10.69 -0.50 -11.94
CA HIS A 21 9.30 -0.54 -12.36
C HIS A 21 8.57 -1.34 -11.28
N SER A 22 7.75 -0.72 -10.49
CA SER A 22 6.89 -1.50 -9.60
C SER A 22 5.71 -2.00 -10.42
N ILE A 23 5.52 -3.31 -10.42
CA ILE A 23 4.27 -3.92 -10.86
C ILE A 23 3.14 -3.32 -10.02
N TYR A 24 1.94 -3.21 -10.58
CA TYR A 24 0.76 -2.81 -9.84
C TYR A 24 0.60 -3.61 -8.54
N HIS A 25 0.55 -2.90 -7.43
CA HIS A 25 0.43 -3.48 -6.09
C HIS A 25 -0.40 -2.57 -5.17
N PHE A 26 -0.71 -3.08 -4.02
CA PHE A 26 -1.28 -2.33 -2.89
C PHE A 26 -0.72 -2.91 -1.58
N HIS A 27 -0.92 -2.21 -0.50
CA HIS A 27 -0.54 -2.62 0.86
C HIS A 27 -1.57 -2.10 1.87
N ASN A 28 -1.57 -2.69 3.07
CA ASN A 28 -2.49 -2.34 4.16
C ASN A 28 -1.97 -1.24 5.09
N VAL A 29 -0.94 -0.52 4.68
CA VAL A 29 -0.30 0.56 5.45
C VAL A 29 -0.38 1.87 4.68
N TYR A 30 -0.22 2.97 5.38
CA TYR A 30 0.01 4.29 4.78
C TYR A 30 1.43 4.34 4.21
N GLU A 31 1.60 4.89 3.02
CA GLU A 31 2.90 5.14 2.40
C GLU A 31 3.05 6.62 2.09
N MET A 32 4.22 7.16 2.41
CA MET A 32 4.64 8.49 2.01
C MET A 32 5.98 8.37 1.29
N THR A 33 6.05 8.87 0.06
CA THR A 33 7.29 8.90 -0.71
C THR A 33 7.65 10.34 -1.02
N PHE A 34 8.83 10.77 -0.56
CA PHE A 34 9.38 12.12 -0.73
C PHE A 34 10.50 12.10 -1.76
N PHE A 35 10.35 12.85 -2.85
CA PHE A 35 11.30 12.87 -3.95
C PHE A 35 12.34 13.99 -3.74
N LEU A 36 13.63 13.60 -3.73
CA LEU A 36 14.76 14.51 -3.59
C LEU A 36 15.40 14.83 -4.93
N SER A 37 15.49 13.84 -5.83
CA SER A 37 15.99 14.00 -7.19
C SER A 37 15.29 13.08 -8.16
N GLY A 38 15.36 13.42 -9.46
CA GLY A 38 14.71 12.68 -10.52
C GLY A 38 13.19 12.81 -10.53
N SER A 39 12.51 12.03 -11.35
CA SER A 39 11.05 12.04 -11.44
C SER A 39 10.50 10.63 -11.67
N ARG A 40 9.26 10.40 -11.23
CA ARG A 40 8.53 9.16 -11.49
C ARG A 40 7.07 9.42 -11.81
N THR A 41 6.54 8.61 -12.70
CA THR A 41 5.10 8.55 -12.93
C THR A 41 4.49 7.51 -12.01
N TYR A 42 3.56 7.94 -11.18
CA TYR A 42 2.69 7.07 -10.42
C TYR A 42 1.39 6.86 -11.18
N LEU A 43 0.98 5.61 -11.28
CA LEU A 43 -0.35 5.24 -11.74
C LEU A 43 -1.19 4.95 -10.51
N LEU A 44 -2.16 5.82 -10.24
CA LEU A 44 -3.09 5.75 -9.12
C LEU A 44 -4.52 5.80 -9.68
N ASN A 45 -5.35 4.83 -9.35
CA ASN A 45 -6.78 4.84 -9.74
C ASN A 45 -7.03 5.20 -11.22
N ASN A 46 -6.23 4.61 -12.14
CA ASN A 46 -6.26 4.87 -13.59
C ASN A 46 -5.79 6.27 -14.04
N SER A 47 -5.24 7.08 -13.16
CA SER A 47 -4.62 8.35 -13.51
C SER A 47 -3.10 8.28 -13.42
N ASN A 48 -2.43 8.92 -14.37
CA ASN A 48 -0.98 9.06 -14.37
C ASN A 48 -0.61 10.40 -13.72
N THR A 49 0.20 10.35 -12.67
CA THR A 49 0.69 11.55 -11.99
C THR A 49 2.20 11.56 -12.01
N LEU A 50 2.79 12.57 -12.65
CA LEU A 50 4.24 12.78 -12.64
C LEU A 50 4.63 13.46 -11.31
N ILE A 51 5.51 12.81 -10.58
CA ILE A 51 6.07 13.31 -9.32
C ILE A 51 7.49 13.77 -9.57
N MET A 52 7.77 15.01 -9.20
CA MET A 52 9.03 15.73 -9.41
C MET A 52 9.79 15.87 -8.08
N PRO A 53 11.07 16.31 -8.08
CA PRO A 53 11.77 16.68 -6.86
C PRO A 53 10.97 17.68 -6.03
N GLN A 54 11.07 17.59 -4.71
CA GLN A 54 10.32 18.40 -3.73
C GLN A 54 8.80 18.16 -3.78
N ASN A 55 8.35 17.08 -4.46
CA ASN A 55 6.99 16.58 -4.33
C ASN A 55 6.97 15.33 -3.43
N ALA A 56 5.87 15.20 -2.69
CA ALA A 56 5.57 13.99 -1.94
C ALA A 56 4.28 13.35 -2.47
N ILE A 57 4.29 12.03 -2.62
CA ILE A 57 3.08 11.27 -2.87
C ILE A 57 2.72 10.48 -1.63
N LEU A 58 1.46 10.62 -1.21
CA LEU A 58 0.90 9.96 -0.03
C LEU A 58 -0.18 8.99 -0.49
N ILE A 59 -0.03 7.73 -0.11
CA ILE A 59 -0.88 6.63 -0.56
C ILE A 59 -1.57 6.02 0.66
N LYS A 60 -2.91 6.01 0.64
CA LYS A 60 -3.71 5.38 1.68
C LYS A 60 -3.61 3.86 1.60
N PRO A 61 -3.85 3.16 2.72
CA PRO A 61 -4.00 1.71 2.70
C PRO A 61 -4.94 1.25 1.60
N PHE A 62 -4.60 0.10 1.00
CA PHE A 62 -5.40 -0.56 -0.05
C PHE A 62 -5.58 0.21 -1.36
N THR A 63 -4.87 1.33 -1.54
CA THR A 63 -4.83 2.04 -2.83
C THR A 63 -3.96 1.28 -3.82
N TYR A 64 -4.56 0.89 -4.95
CA TYR A 64 -3.87 0.19 -6.02
C TYR A 64 -3.02 1.16 -6.84
N HIS A 65 -1.73 0.90 -6.88
CA HIS A 65 -0.78 1.80 -7.52
C HIS A 65 0.40 1.06 -8.16
N SER A 66 1.05 1.73 -9.11
CA SER A 66 2.33 1.32 -9.66
C SER A 66 3.20 2.53 -9.95
N THR A 67 4.49 2.30 -10.13
CA THR A 67 5.43 3.36 -10.47
C THR A 67 6.22 3.01 -11.71
N GLN A 68 6.39 3.99 -12.60
CA GLN A 68 7.24 3.91 -13.79
C GLN A 68 8.20 5.09 -13.81
N GLY A 69 9.42 4.89 -14.27
CA GLY A 69 10.38 5.99 -14.42
C GLY A 69 11.79 5.52 -14.71
N SER A 70 12.64 6.48 -15.07
CA SER A 70 14.05 6.28 -15.38
C SER A 70 14.90 6.08 -14.11
N SER A 71 16.16 5.70 -14.28
CA SER A 71 17.20 5.70 -13.26
C SER A 71 17.50 7.12 -12.74
N GLY A 72 18.15 7.22 -11.58
CA GLY A 72 18.60 8.50 -11.04
C GLY A 72 17.61 9.17 -10.08
N VAL A 73 16.72 8.41 -9.49
CA VAL A 73 15.77 8.91 -8.48
C VAL A 73 16.31 8.64 -7.09
N SER A 74 16.38 9.67 -6.25
CA SER A 74 16.59 9.55 -4.81
C SER A 74 15.33 9.97 -4.05
N ARG A 75 14.95 9.17 -3.06
CA ARG A 75 13.72 9.38 -2.30
C ARG A 75 13.74 8.71 -0.94
N TYR A 76 13.02 9.28 0.00
CA TYR A 76 12.61 8.60 1.23
C TYR A 76 11.25 7.94 1.03
N VAL A 77 11.09 6.74 1.57
CA VAL A 77 9.81 6.00 1.62
C VAL A 77 9.52 5.69 3.08
N ILE A 78 8.41 6.20 3.60
CA ILE A 78 7.94 5.96 4.96
C ILE A 78 6.63 5.17 4.86
N MET A 79 6.55 4.05 5.55
CA MET A 79 5.36 3.21 5.63
C MET A 79 4.99 2.97 7.09
N PHE A 80 3.71 3.11 7.43
CA PHE A 80 3.22 2.88 8.79
C PHE A 80 1.79 2.38 8.82
N SER A 81 1.46 1.57 9.83
CA SER A 81 0.09 1.11 10.08
C SER A 81 -0.70 2.14 10.91
N LYS A 82 -2.03 2.10 10.83
CA LYS A 82 -2.88 2.91 11.73
C LYS A 82 -2.69 2.46 13.18
N GLU A 83 -2.45 1.18 13.39
CA GLU A 83 -2.18 0.56 14.68
C GLU A 83 -0.91 1.14 15.34
N PHE A 84 0.13 1.46 14.55
CA PHE A 84 1.31 2.15 15.07
C PHE A 84 0.93 3.51 15.67
N LEU A 85 0.13 4.31 14.96
CA LEU A 85 -0.31 5.61 15.47
C LEU A 85 -1.18 5.48 16.73
N LYS A 86 -2.03 4.45 16.82
CA LYS A 86 -2.92 4.21 17.97
C LYS A 86 -2.17 3.95 19.28
N LYS A 87 -0.92 3.48 19.22
CA LYS A 87 -0.08 3.31 20.41
C LYS A 87 0.23 4.65 21.09
N TYR A 88 0.22 5.76 20.36
CA TYR A 88 0.74 7.06 20.80
C TYR A 88 -0.26 8.21 20.72
N PHE A 89 -1.29 8.10 19.89
CA PHE A 89 -2.25 9.17 19.62
C PHE A 89 -3.69 8.70 19.77
N SER A 90 -4.56 9.63 20.20
CA SER A 90 -6.00 9.39 20.22
C SER A 90 -6.58 9.27 18.80
N GLU A 91 -7.70 8.57 18.64
CA GLU A 91 -8.41 8.45 17.35
C GLU A 91 -8.75 9.82 16.74
N LYS A 92 -9.13 10.80 17.57
CA LYS A 92 -9.38 12.17 17.13
C LYS A 92 -8.14 12.82 16.56
N THR A 93 -6.99 12.65 17.22
CA THR A 93 -5.69 13.17 16.72
C THR A 93 -5.30 12.49 15.43
N ILE A 94 -5.40 11.17 15.36
CA ILE A 94 -5.09 10.39 14.17
C ILE A 94 -5.92 10.85 12.96
N SER A 95 -7.22 11.09 13.14
CA SER A 95 -8.08 11.55 12.04
C SER A 95 -7.63 12.91 11.48
N ILE A 96 -7.13 13.82 12.34
CA ILE A 96 -6.59 15.11 11.93
C ILE A 96 -5.25 14.92 11.18
N LEU A 97 -4.34 14.13 11.74
CA LEU A 97 -3.02 13.88 11.16
C LEU A 97 -3.10 13.27 9.77
N LEU A 98 -4.06 12.38 9.52
CA LEU A 98 -4.21 11.69 8.24
C LEU A 98 -4.91 12.52 7.15
N THR A 99 -5.39 13.73 7.44
CA THR A 99 -6.02 14.61 6.43
C THR A 99 -5.09 15.02 5.30
N CYS A 100 -3.76 15.02 5.52
CA CYS A 100 -2.78 15.30 4.48
C CYS A 100 -2.86 14.32 3.31
N PHE A 101 -3.30 13.08 3.54
CA PHE A 101 -3.47 12.07 2.49
C PHE A 101 -4.59 12.41 1.49
N ASP A 102 -5.53 13.26 1.85
CA ASP A 102 -6.60 13.71 0.95
C ASP A 102 -6.13 14.76 -0.07
N LYS A 103 -4.95 15.33 0.16
CA LYS A 103 -4.35 16.38 -0.66
C LYS A 103 -3.23 15.89 -1.58
N SER A 104 -2.89 14.60 -1.52
CA SER A 104 -1.80 14.00 -2.30
C SER A 104 -2.04 14.13 -3.82
N PRO A 105 -1.00 14.40 -4.62
CA PRO A 105 0.38 14.68 -4.21
C PRO A 105 0.60 16.11 -3.70
N LEU A 106 1.63 16.29 -2.86
CA LEU A 106 1.96 17.54 -2.19
C LEU A 106 3.22 18.17 -2.78
N ASP A 107 3.25 19.51 -2.84
CA ASP A 107 4.44 20.30 -3.21
C ASP A 107 5.03 20.93 -1.93
N PHE A 108 6.13 20.35 -1.43
CA PHE A 108 6.81 20.82 -0.21
C PHE A 108 8.03 21.70 -0.48
N SER A 109 8.17 22.23 -1.70
CA SER A 109 9.31 23.08 -2.08
C SER A 109 9.54 24.28 -1.15
N LYS A 110 8.47 24.87 -0.64
CA LYS A 110 8.53 26.00 0.30
C LYS A 110 8.92 25.63 1.73
N SER A 111 8.77 24.35 2.09
CA SER A 111 9.06 23.82 3.43
C SER A 111 10.11 22.69 3.35
N ASN A 112 10.90 22.68 2.27
CA ASN A 112 11.81 21.58 1.96
C ASN A 112 12.76 21.25 3.12
N ASP A 113 13.45 22.25 3.65
CA ASP A 113 14.46 22.04 4.70
C ASP A 113 13.82 21.54 6.00
N GLU A 114 12.67 22.07 6.39
CA GLU A 114 11.93 21.63 7.58
C GLU A 114 11.48 20.18 7.43
N ILE A 115 10.84 19.86 6.31
CA ILE A 115 10.32 18.50 6.04
C ILE A 115 11.47 17.48 6.00
N LEU A 116 12.59 17.80 5.34
CA LEU A 116 13.73 16.90 5.28
C LEU A 116 14.40 16.70 6.64
N GLN A 117 14.54 17.74 7.46
CA GLN A 117 15.06 17.61 8.82
C GLN A 117 14.19 16.70 9.69
N ILE A 118 12.86 16.76 9.55
CA ILE A 118 11.97 15.85 10.28
C ILE A 118 12.16 14.41 9.79
N ILE A 119 12.24 14.20 8.48
CA ILE A 119 12.45 12.86 7.88
C ILE A 119 13.78 12.26 8.35
N GLU A 120 14.85 13.04 8.39
CA GLU A 120 16.15 12.60 8.88
C GLU A 120 16.09 12.20 10.36
N LYS A 121 15.38 12.97 11.21
CA LYS A 121 15.16 12.58 12.61
C LYS A 121 14.41 11.24 12.72
N ILE A 122 13.40 11.02 11.89
CA ILE A 122 12.69 9.74 11.86
C ILE A 122 13.64 8.61 11.44
N TYR A 123 14.46 8.84 10.41
CA TYR A 123 15.42 7.86 9.92
C TYR A 123 16.44 7.46 10.99
N LEU A 124 17.04 8.43 11.67
CA LEU A 124 17.99 8.21 12.77
C LEU A 124 17.32 7.52 13.97
N SER A 125 16.07 7.86 14.27
CA SER A 125 15.31 7.20 15.35
C SER A 125 15.01 5.73 15.03
N ASP A 126 14.74 5.38 13.76
CA ASP A 126 14.54 3.98 13.32
C ASP A 126 15.84 3.17 13.44
N GLU A 127 16.98 3.74 13.08
CA GLU A 127 18.30 3.11 13.27
C GLU A 127 18.59 2.83 14.75
N GLN A 128 18.14 3.69 15.65
CA GLN A 128 18.29 3.56 17.11
C GLN A 128 17.20 2.68 17.74
N ASN A 129 16.19 2.22 16.96
CA ASN A 129 14.99 1.52 17.43
C ASN A 129 14.22 2.29 18.52
N ASP A 130 14.20 3.62 18.46
CA ASP A 130 13.44 4.48 19.35
C ASP A 130 12.02 4.70 18.80
N GLU A 131 11.10 3.79 19.12
CA GLU A 131 9.70 3.86 18.65
C GLU A 131 8.99 5.15 19.11
N PHE A 132 9.32 5.68 20.29
CA PHE A 132 8.69 6.91 20.78
C PHE A 132 9.12 8.12 19.95
N ALA A 133 10.44 8.27 19.70
CA ALA A 133 10.97 9.34 18.87
C ALA A 133 10.45 9.23 17.42
N ILE A 134 10.33 8.02 16.87
CA ILE A 134 9.69 7.78 15.57
C ILE A 134 8.26 8.31 15.58
N ALA A 135 7.45 7.91 16.56
CA ALA A 135 6.03 8.30 16.62
C ALA A 135 5.85 9.81 16.78
N TYR A 136 6.66 10.44 17.64
CA TYR A 136 6.64 11.89 17.85
C TYR A 136 6.98 12.64 16.56
N ASN A 137 8.09 12.30 15.90
CA ASN A 137 8.51 12.97 14.68
C ASN A 137 7.57 12.65 13.50
N LEU A 138 7.02 11.43 13.42
CA LEU A 138 6.00 11.07 12.43
C LEU A 138 4.72 11.90 12.62
N GLY A 139 4.25 12.05 13.86
CA GLY A 139 3.10 12.90 14.17
C GLY A 139 3.35 14.35 13.76
N TYR A 140 4.54 14.88 14.05
CA TYR A 140 4.93 16.23 13.64
C TYR A 140 5.02 16.38 12.12
N LEU A 141 5.59 15.38 11.42
CA LEU A 141 5.63 15.36 9.95
C LEU A 141 4.22 15.41 9.34
N LEU A 142 3.31 14.54 9.80
CA LEU A 142 1.93 14.49 9.32
C LEU A 142 1.18 15.81 9.57
N PHE A 143 1.40 16.42 10.73
CA PHE A 143 0.84 17.75 11.03
C PHE A 143 1.38 18.83 10.10
N SER A 144 2.70 18.90 9.89
CA SER A 144 3.33 19.86 8.97
C SER A 144 2.83 19.68 7.54
N LEU A 145 2.70 18.43 7.08
CA LEU A 145 2.16 18.13 5.75
C LEU A 145 0.70 18.55 5.56
N SER A 146 -0.08 18.66 6.63
CA SER A 146 -1.46 19.15 6.52
C SER A 146 -1.57 20.58 6.01
N SER A 147 -0.52 21.38 6.17
CA SER A 147 -0.42 22.77 5.70
C SER A 147 0.22 22.89 4.31
N VAL A 148 0.82 21.83 3.80
CA VAL A 148 1.48 21.81 2.48
C VAL A 148 0.42 21.80 1.37
N PRO A 149 0.58 22.62 0.30
CA PRO A 149 -0.35 22.64 -0.81
C PRO A 149 -0.25 21.38 -1.69
N SER A 150 -1.34 21.02 -2.34
CA SER A 150 -1.34 20.02 -3.41
C SER A 150 -0.56 20.53 -4.63
N CYS A 151 0.04 19.62 -5.40
CA CYS A 151 0.68 19.96 -6.66
C CYS A 151 -0.33 20.53 -7.66
N LYS A 152 0.01 21.64 -8.31
CA LYS A 152 -0.88 22.38 -9.23
C LYS A 152 -1.32 21.60 -10.47
N ASN A 153 -0.61 20.53 -10.85
CA ASN A 153 -0.84 19.74 -12.06
C ASN A 153 -1.32 18.31 -11.77
N SER A 154 -1.78 18.04 -10.57
CA SER A 154 -2.46 16.76 -10.30
C SER A 154 -3.88 16.84 -10.84
N SER A 155 -4.07 16.44 -12.10
CA SER A 155 -5.39 16.11 -12.62
C SER A 155 -5.89 14.81 -11.93
N ILE A 156 -6.15 14.93 -10.64
CA ILE A 156 -7.08 14.03 -10.00
C ILE A 156 -8.44 14.56 -10.42
N ASP A 157 -9.01 13.95 -11.46
CA ASP A 157 -10.41 14.16 -11.77
C ASP A 157 -11.23 13.81 -10.52
N SER A 158 -11.57 14.86 -9.78
CA SER A 158 -12.36 14.78 -8.54
C SER A 158 -13.86 14.55 -8.81
N ALA A 159 -14.18 13.96 -9.95
CA ALA A 159 -15.53 13.56 -10.35
C ALA A 159 -15.91 12.14 -9.91
N SER A 160 -15.17 11.53 -9.01
CA SER A 160 -15.58 10.26 -8.40
C SER A 160 -16.57 10.55 -7.26
N PRO A 161 -17.71 9.86 -7.17
CA PRO A 161 -18.60 9.97 -6.02
C PRO A 161 -17.76 9.71 -4.76
N LYS A 162 -17.86 10.58 -3.75
CA LYS A 162 -17.22 10.40 -2.44
C LYS A 162 -17.79 9.14 -1.80
N ILE A 163 -17.19 8.00 -2.12
CA ILE A 163 -17.43 6.75 -1.40
C ILE A 163 -16.92 7.03 0.01
N SER A 164 -17.74 6.76 1.02
CA SER A 164 -17.28 6.98 2.38
C SER A 164 -16.06 6.09 2.61
N ASN A 165 -14.92 6.69 2.95
CA ASN A 165 -13.68 5.96 3.23
C ASN A 165 -13.93 4.85 4.28
N GLU A 166 -14.88 5.08 5.18
CA GLU A 166 -15.33 4.12 6.19
C GLU A 166 -15.92 2.83 5.60
N LEU A 167 -16.75 2.92 4.54
CA LEU A 167 -17.32 1.73 3.89
C LEU A 167 -16.23 0.90 3.24
N MET A 168 -15.30 1.53 2.51
CA MET A 168 -14.19 0.83 1.88
C MET A 168 -13.25 0.21 2.92
N GLU A 169 -12.95 0.93 4.01
CA GLU A 169 -12.15 0.40 5.11
C GLU A 169 -12.78 -0.85 5.75
N LYS A 170 -14.09 -0.83 5.98
CA LYS A 170 -14.86 -2.01 6.44
C LYS A 170 -14.77 -3.18 5.47
N ILE A 171 -14.93 -2.94 4.16
CA ILE A 171 -14.83 -3.97 3.13
C ILE A 171 -13.41 -4.57 3.11
N PHE A 172 -12.37 -3.75 3.11
CA PHE A 172 -10.99 -4.24 3.12
C PHE A 172 -10.66 -5.02 4.38
N THR A 173 -11.10 -4.53 5.55
CA THR A 173 -10.91 -5.22 6.84
C THR A 173 -11.59 -6.59 6.83
N PHE A 174 -12.82 -6.67 6.33
CA PHE A 174 -13.54 -7.94 6.20
C PHE A 174 -12.80 -8.92 5.26
N ILE A 175 -12.37 -8.44 4.09
CA ILE A 175 -11.63 -9.28 3.13
C ILE A 175 -10.34 -9.81 3.76
N ASN A 176 -9.56 -8.96 4.45
CA ASN A 176 -8.29 -9.37 5.04
C ASN A 176 -8.47 -10.39 6.17
N ASN A 177 -9.50 -10.22 6.99
CA ASN A 177 -9.77 -11.12 8.12
C ASN A 177 -10.36 -12.47 7.70
N ASN A 178 -10.98 -12.54 6.51
CA ASN A 178 -11.69 -13.73 6.04
C ASN A 178 -11.15 -14.27 4.72
N ILE A 179 -9.89 -13.98 4.39
CA ILE A 179 -9.32 -14.19 3.04
C ILE A 179 -9.41 -15.63 2.54
N SER A 180 -9.26 -16.62 3.43
CA SER A 180 -9.37 -18.06 3.11
C SER A 180 -10.82 -18.51 2.92
N GLU A 181 -11.78 -17.81 3.54
CA GLU A 181 -13.19 -18.24 3.60
C GLU A 181 -14.06 -17.59 2.52
N ILE A 182 -13.61 -16.46 1.96
CA ILE A 182 -14.37 -15.75 0.91
C ILE A 182 -14.38 -16.59 -0.37
N LYS A 183 -15.57 -17.01 -0.79
CA LYS A 183 -15.79 -17.73 -2.05
C LYS A 183 -16.53 -16.89 -3.09
N THR A 184 -17.37 -15.97 -2.65
CA THR A 184 -18.23 -15.19 -3.52
C THR A 184 -18.24 -13.70 -3.15
N ILE A 185 -18.56 -12.85 -4.11
CA ILE A 185 -18.75 -11.41 -3.89
C ILE A 185 -19.94 -11.16 -2.94
N GLU A 186 -20.93 -12.04 -2.98
CA GLU A 186 -22.15 -11.95 -2.17
C GLU A 186 -21.84 -11.93 -0.66
N GLN A 187 -20.87 -12.71 -0.20
CA GLN A 187 -20.44 -12.71 1.21
C GLN A 187 -19.98 -11.31 1.65
N ILE A 188 -19.22 -10.63 0.78
CA ILE A 188 -18.70 -9.29 1.07
C ILE A 188 -19.83 -8.25 0.98
N ALA A 189 -20.70 -8.38 -0.01
CA ALA A 189 -21.84 -7.47 -0.19
C ALA A 189 -22.81 -7.54 0.98
N SER A 190 -23.13 -8.77 1.45
CA SER A 190 -23.98 -9.01 2.61
C SER A 190 -23.38 -8.42 3.90
N PHE A 191 -22.07 -8.60 4.12
CA PHE A 191 -21.37 -8.00 5.26
C PHE A 191 -21.46 -6.47 5.24
N ALA A 192 -21.29 -5.87 4.07
CA ALA A 192 -21.33 -4.43 3.89
C ALA A 192 -22.73 -3.83 3.81
N ASN A 193 -23.79 -4.67 3.81
CA ASN A 193 -25.18 -4.29 3.62
C ASN A 193 -25.45 -3.48 2.33
N ILE A 194 -24.82 -3.88 1.22
CA ILE A 194 -24.97 -3.25 -0.10
C ILE A 194 -25.20 -4.31 -1.19
N SER A 195 -25.70 -3.89 -2.36
CA SER A 195 -25.86 -4.80 -3.49
C SER A 195 -24.50 -5.19 -4.10
N GLN A 196 -24.43 -6.41 -4.68
CA GLN A 196 -23.22 -6.88 -5.37
C GLN A 196 -22.81 -5.97 -6.53
N SER A 197 -23.80 -5.42 -7.27
CA SER A 197 -23.55 -4.51 -8.38
C SER A 197 -22.92 -3.21 -7.90
N TYR A 198 -23.45 -2.62 -6.83
CA TYR A 198 -22.91 -1.41 -6.22
C TYR A 198 -21.50 -1.66 -5.66
N LEU A 199 -21.32 -2.75 -4.90
CA LEU A 199 -20.02 -3.16 -4.38
C LEU A 199 -18.98 -3.31 -5.50
N SER A 200 -19.33 -4.02 -6.59
CA SER A 200 -18.43 -4.22 -7.73
C SER A 200 -18.03 -2.91 -8.40
N ALA A 201 -18.97 -1.99 -8.57
CA ALA A 201 -18.72 -0.68 -9.17
C ALA A 201 -17.80 0.18 -8.31
N ILE A 202 -18.13 0.36 -7.00
CA ILE A 202 -17.32 1.18 -6.10
C ILE A 202 -15.94 0.60 -5.87
N PHE A 203 -15.84 -0.74 -5.76
CA PHE A 203 -14.57 -1.41 -5.53
C PHE A 203 -13.64 -1.26 -6.76
N LYS A 204 -14.17 -1.49 -7.97
CA LYS A 204 -13.42 -1.31 -9.21
C LYS A 204 -13.00 0.16 -9.42
N GLN A 205 -13.88 1.11 -9.08
CA GLN A 205 -13.59 2.52 -9.15
C GLN A 205 -12.46 2.92 -8.18
N SER A 206 -12.48 2.39 -6.95
CA SER A 206 -11.49 2.72 -5.90
C SER A 206 -10.16 2.01 -6.09
N THR A 207 -10.16 0.79 -6.65
CA THR A 207 -8.96 -0.07 -6.69
C THR A 207 -8.47 -0.35 -8.12
N GLY A 208 -9.27 -0.10 -9.14
CA GLY A 208 -8.99 -0.52 -10.52
C GLY A 208 -9.17 -2.03 -10.78
N LEU A 209 -9.45 -2.82 -9.75
CA LEU A 209 -9.59 -4.28 -9.81
C LEU A 209 -11.02 -4.76 -9.54
N SER A 210 -11.37 -5.92 -10.08
CA SER A 210 -12.52 -6.63 -9.53
C SER A 210 -12.19 -7.19 -8.13
N ILE A 211 -13.22 -7.36 -7.30
CA ILE A 211 -13.05 -7.86 -5.92
C ILE A 211 -12.34 -9.21 -5.89
N MET A 212 -12.73 -10.14 -6.77
CA MET A 212 -12.09 -11.46 -6.80
C MET A 212 -10.65 -11.43 -7.31
N GLN A 213 -10.29 -10.49 -8.19
CA GLN A 213 -8.89 -10.24 -8.54
C GLN A 213 -8.11 -9.74 -7.32
N TYR A 214 -8.70 -8.84 -6.53
CA TYR A 214 -8.11 -8.34 -5.30
C TYR A 214 -7.94 -9.46 -4.25
N VAL A 215 -8.99 -10.25 -3.96
CA VAL A 215 -8.94 -11.40 -3.05
C VAL A 215 -7.83 -12.36 -3.49
N ASN A 216 -7.78 -12.73 -4.76
CA ASN A 216 -6.75 -13.63 -5.27
C ASN A 216 -5.34 -13.04 -5.14
N SER A 217 -5.15 -11.74 -5.32
CA SER A 217 -3.84 -11.12 -5.14
C SER A 217 -3.36 -11.21 -3.69
N ILE A 218 -4.22 -11.03 -2.69
CA ILE A 218 -3.88 -11.23 -1.28
C ILE A 218 -3.52 -12.69 -1.01
N ARG A 219 -4.31 -13.64 -1.49
CA ARG A 219 -4.05 -15.07 -1.35
C ARG A 219 -2.69 -15.47 -1.89
N ILE A 220 -2.33 -14.98 -3.08
CA ILE A 220 -1.03 -15.25 -3.71
C ILE A 220 0.12 -14.74 -2.83
N ASN A 221 -0.02 -13.59 -2.19
CA ASN A 221 1.04 -13.09 -1.30
C ASN A 221 1.20 -13.92 -0.03
N PHE A 222 0.09 -14.35 0.59
CA PHE A 222 0.17 -15.28 1.71
C PHE A 222 0.87 -16.58 1.28
N ALA A 223 0.52 -17.10 0.09
CA ALA A 223 1.14 -18.27 -0.46
C ALA A 223 2.65 -18.06 -0.74
N ALA A 224 3.04 -16.91 -1.31
CA ALA A 224 4.44 -16.58 -1.57
C ALA A 224 5.28 -16.57 -0.28
N LYS A 225 4.77 -15.96 0.79
CA LYS A 225 5.43 -16.00 2.11
C LYS A 225 5.57 -17.43 2.62
N ARG A 226 4.51 -18.22 2.61
CA ARG A 226 4.57 -19.62 3.07
C ARG A 226 5.53 -20.46 2.24
N LEU A 227 5.57 -20.25 0.92
CA LEU A 227 6.53 -20.94 0.05
C LEU A 227 8.00 -20.67 0.43
N VAL A 228 8.31 -19.48 0.95
CA VAL A 228 9.66 -19.09 1.37
C VAL A 228 9.99 -19.59 2.77
N TYR A 229 9.03 -19.50 3.69
CA TYR A 229 9.30 -19.71 5.12
C TYR A 229 8.86 -21.07 5.66
N THR A 230 8.14 -21.89 4.88
CA THR A 230 7.68 -23.22 5.30
C THR A 230 8.04 -24.31 4.29
N ASN A 231 8.00 -25.57 4.74
CA ASN A 231 8.15 -26.74 3.88
C ASN A 231 6.80 -27.38 3.51
N ASP A 232 5.69 -26.71 3.77
CA ASP A 232 4.35 -27.20 3.49
C ASP A 232 4.20 -27.57 2.02
N SER A 233 3.39 -28.60 1.71
CA SER A 233 3.11 -28.94 0.32
C SER A 233 2.41 -27.81 -0.41
N ILE A 234 2.63 -27.69 -1.71
CA ILE A 234 1.97 -26.66 -2.54
C ILE A 234 0.45 -26.77 -2.46
N SER A 235 -0.06 -28.01 -2.40
CA SER A 235 -1.50 -28.27 -2.27
C SER A 235 -2.05 -27.78 -0.92
N HIS A 236 -1.29 -27.97 0.17
CA HIS A 236 -1.66 -27.51 1.50
C HIS A 236 -1.67 -25.98 1.55
N ILE A 237 -0.63 -25.33 1.05
CA ILE A 237 -0.57 -23.86 0.94
C ILE A 237 -1.74 -23.32 0.12
N SER A 238 -2.06 -23.95 -1.02
CA SER A 238 -3.19 -23.56 -1.86
C SER A 238 -4.52 -23.59 -1.09
N ALA A 239 -4.79 -24.66 -0.37
CA ALA A 239 -6.02 -24.82 0.41
C ALA A 239 -6.11 -23.80 1.55
N ASP A 240 -5.05 -23.64 2.33
CA ASP A 240 -4.98 -22.68 3.45
C ASP A 240 -5.11 -21.21 3.01
N CYS A 241 -4.66 -20.91 1.78
CA CYS A 241 -4.87 -19.59 1.19
C CYS A 241 -6.29 -19.41 0.60
N GLY A 242 -7.16 -20.42 0.68
CA GLY A 242 -8.56 -20.34 0.25
C GLY A 242 -8.81 -20.61 -1.23
N PHE A 243 -7.86 -21.25 -1.94
CA PHE A 243 -8.08 -21.71 -3.31
C PHE A 243 -8.76 -23.08 -3.32
N ASP A 244 -9.85 -23.21 -4.07
CA ASP A 244 -10.60 -24.47 -4.18
C ASP A 244 -9.89 -25.51 -5.08
N SER A 245 -8.98 -25.07 -5.94
CA SER A 245 -8.25 -25.93 -6.87
C SER A 245 -6.75 -25.60 -6.88
N PRO A 246 -5.86 -26.58 -6.60
CA PRO A 246 -4.42 -26.41 -6.76
C PRO A 246 -3.99 -25.99 -8.17
N ASN A 247 -4.69 -26.45 -9.21
CA ASN A 247 -4.40 -26.07 -10.58
C ASN A 247 -4.73 -24.59 -10.82
N TYR A 248 -5.87 -24.12 -10.34
CA TYR A 248 -6.24 -22.69 -10.42
C TYR A 248 -5.26 -21.83 -9.63
N PHE A 249 -4.85 -22.29 -8.44
CA PHE A 249 -3.80 -21.64 -7.66
C PHE A 249 -2.49 -21.51 -8.45
N CYS A 250 -1.97 -22.63 -9.00
CA CYS A 250 -0.70 -22.64 -9.73
C CYS A 250 -0.72 -21.68 -10.94
N ASN A 251 -1.83 -21.65 -11.68
CA ASN A 251 -1.99 -20.76 -12.83
C ASN A 251 -2.07 -19.29 -12.39
N THR A 252 -2.84 -19.00 -11.34
CA THR A 252 -2.98 -17.65 -10.78
C THR A 252 -1.65 -17.16 -10.20
N PHE A 253 -0.94 -18.02 -9.48
CA PHE A 253 0.38 -17.72 -8.93
C PHE A 253 1.40 -17.41 -10.04
N LYS A 254 1.47 -18.26 -11.08
CA LYS A 254 2.36 -18.04 -12.22
C LYS A 254 2.04 -16.74 -12.96
N LYS A 255 0.75 -16.43 -13.14
CA LYS A 255 0.31 -15.16 -13.75
C LYS A 255 0.72 -13.95 -12.92
N SER A 256 0.72 -14.07 -11.59
CA SER A 256 1.10 -13.01 -10.66
C SER A 256 2.62 -12.85 -10.54
N GLU A 257 3.33 -13.94 -10.25
CA GLU A 257 4.75 -13.92 -9.88
C GLU A 257 5.71 -14.21 -11.04
N GLY A 258 5.18 -14.57 -12.21
CA GLY A 258 5.98 -14.96 -13.37
C GLY A 258 6.57 -16.38 -13.29
N LEU A 259 6.50 -17.03 -12.13
CA LEU A 259 7.07 -18.34 -11.81
C LEU A 259 5.98 -19.26 -11.23
N THR A 260 6.12 -20.56 -11.46
CA THR A 260 5.28 -21.53 -10.74
C THR A 260 5.62 -21.53 -9.24
N PRO A 261 4.70 -21.93 -8.35
CA PRO A 261 4.98 -22.03 -6.91
C PRO A 261 6.23 -22.85 -6.57
N SER A 262 6.47 -23.96 -7.30
CA SER A 262 7.64 -24.81 -7.11
C SER A 262 8.95 -24.09 -7.51
N GLN A 263 8.93 -23.38 -8.64
CA GLN A 263 10.08 -22.59 -9.11
C GLN A 263 10.36 -21.43 -8.15
N PHE A 264 9.30 -20.74 -7.71
CA PHE A 264 9.40 -19.64 -6.75
C PHE A 264 10.03 -20.08 -5.44
N ARG A 265 9.58 -21.23 -4.88
CA ARG A 265 10.17 -21.83 -3.68
C ARG A 265 11.65 -22.14 -3.89
N LYS A 266 12.01 -22.82 -5.00
CA LYS A 266 13.40 -23.22 -5.27
C LYS A 266 14.37 -22.04 -5.33
N ILE A 267 13.92 -20.90 -5.87
CA ILE A 267 14.76 -19.70 -6.05
C ILE A 267 14.87 -18.90 -4.72
N ASN A 268 13.80 -18.85 -3.94
CA ASN A 268 13.72 -17.97 -2.77
C ASN A 268 13.93 -18.69 -1.42
N ASN A 269 13.94 -20.03 -1.40
CA ASN A 269 14.23 -20.81 -0.20
C ASN A 269 15.73 -20.72 0.09
N LYS A 270 16.13 -19.66 0.77
CA LYS A 270 17.48 -19.52 1.33
C LYS A 270 17.49 -20.32 2.66
N LYS A 271 17.88 -21.59 2.59
CA LYS A 271 18.41 -22.30 3.75
C LYS A 271 19.88 -21.95 3.93
#